data_9fcfec3ba315cd7f712fefa00d9be42c
#
_entry.id   9fcfec3ba315cd7f712fefa00d9be42c
#
_cell.length_a   1.000
_cell.length_b   1.000
_cell.length_c   1.000
_cell.angle_alpha   90.00
_cell.angle_beta   90.00
_cell.angle_gamma   90.00
#
_symmetry.space_group_name_H-M   'P 1'
#
loop_
_entity.id
_entity.type
_entity.pdbx_description
1 polymer ?
#
loop_
_entity_poly.entity_id
_entity_poly.type
_entity_poly.pdbx_seq_one_letter_code
_entity_poly.pdbx_strand_id
1 'polypeptide(L)'
;MELTTPTIFAIGILAFICEYVDATLGMGYGTILTPLLLLLGLAPLQVVPAVLFSQFLAGLAGGFWHHRLGNVAFDFRRDTNLSTGHPAKKLLARLGILGYLPRSRDAKVVYILGGCGIIGALAAVFLAVSIPERVQEGYIGGMLVALGFLVLATRRRKLSFSWSRLFFFGFLSAFNKGLSGGGYGPLVASGQLLSGTGSQTAVGNTTLSEAVVCLVGFLAYLATRGGVDWRLALPLAVGAVASTPLSAYTVRRLGERKLRALLAIAILALGAVTLAKVALS
;
A
#
# COMPACT_ATOMS: atom_id res chain seq x y z
N MET A 1 11.25 -26.03 2.92
CA MET A 1 11.09 -26.32 1.46
C MET A 1 12.37 -25.89 0.75
N GLU A 2 13.00 -26.78 -0.03
CA GLU A 2 14.12 -26.35 -0.87
C GLU A 2 13.60 -25.53 -2.06
N LEU A 3 14.16 -24.34 -2.25
CA LEU A 3 13.84 -23.45 -3.37
C LEU A 3 14.49 -24.00 -4.66
N THR A 4 13.83 -24.98 -5.27
CA THR A 4 14.25 -25.51 -6.58
C THR A 4 13.93 -24.51 -7.70
N THR A 5 14.60 -24.62 -8.85
CA THR A 5 14.36 -23.72 -10.00
C THR A 5 12.88 -23.61 -10.41
N PRO A 6 12.11 -24.72 -10.54
CA PRO A 6 10.68 -24.61 -10.85
C PRO A 6 9.87 -23.92 -9.75
N THR A 7 10.22 -24.11 -8.48
CA THR A 7 9.56 -23.42 -7.36
C THR A 7 9.80 -21.92 -7.40
N ILE A 8 11.04 -21.49 -7.70
CA ILE A 8 11.41 -20.08 -7.84
C ILE A 8 10.58 -19.43 -8.97
N PHE A 9 10.43 -20.10 -10.10
CA PHE A 9 9.64 -19.62 -11.21
C PHE A 9 8.14 -19.51 -10.87
N ALA A 10 7.59 -20.53 -10.19
CA ALA A 10 6.20 -20.51 -9.72
C ALA A 10 5.94 -19.37 -8.73
N ILE A 11 6.87 -19.11 -7.81
CA ILE A 11 6.82 -17.97 -6.87
C ILE A 11 6.81 -16.63 -7.61
N GLY A 12 7.63 -16.49 -8.66
CA GLY A 12 7.65 -15.29 -9.50
C GLY A 12 6.32 -15.05 -10.23
N ILE A 13 5.70 -16.11 -10.77
CA ILE A 13 4.37 -16.03 -11.39
C ILE A 13 3.30 -15.67 -10.36
N LEU A 14 3.34 -16.27 -9.18
CA LEU A 14 2.41 -15.98 -8.11
C LEU A 14 2.53 -14.50 -7.67
N ALA A 15 3.75 -14.01 -7.54
CA ALA A 15 4.02 -12.60 -7.24
C ALA A 15 3.48 -11.68 -8.34
N PHE A 16 3.67 -12.04 -9.61
CA PHE A 16 3.11 -11.29 -10.74
C PHE A 16 1.59 -11.18 -10.65
N ILE A 17 0.89 -12.28 -10.40
CA ILE A 17 -0.57 -12.30 -10.31
C ILE A 17 -1.06 -11.49 -9.12
N CYS A 18 -0.46 -11.70 -7.94
CA CYS A 18 -0.84 -10.98 -6.72
C CYS A 18 -0.60 -9.47 -6.86
N GLU A 19 0.53 -9.06 -7.42
CA GLU A 19 0.84 -7.65 -7.63
C GLU A 19 -0.01 -7.02 -8.73
N TYR A 20 -0.33 -7.76 -9.79
CA TYR A 20 -1.27 -7.27 -10.80
C TYR A 20 -2.63 -6.92 -10.19
N VAL A 21 -3.14 -7.76 -9.28
CA VAL A 21 -4.37 -7.48 -8.54
C VAL A 21 -4.18 -6.28 -7.62
N ASP A 22 -3.08 -6.25 -6.87
CA ASP A 22 -2.76 -5.17 -5.94
C ASP A 22 -2.63 -3.82 -6.64
N ALA A 23 -1.79 -3.72 -7.65
CA ALA A 23 -1.57 -2.48 -8.39
C ALA A 23 -2.76 -2.08 -9.28
N THR A 24 -3.75 -2.98 -9.52
CA THR A 24 -5.01 -2.64 -10.20
C THR A 24 -6.08 -2.16 -9.22
N LEU A 25 -6.14 -2.73 -8.02
CA LEU A 25 -7.17 -2.46 -7.02
C LEU A 25 -6.65 -1.63 -5.84
N GLY A 26 -5.35 -1.37 -5.77
CA GLY A 26 -4.71 -0.68 -4.64
C GLY A 26 -4.68 -1.51 -3.37
N MET A 27 -4.75 -2.87 -3.49
CA MET A 27 -4.81 -3.76 -2.34
C MET A 27 -4.60 -5.22 -2.71
N GLY A 28 -3.97 -6.00 -1.83
CA GLY A 28 -4.04 -7.46 -1.90
C GLY A 28 -2.70 -8.19 -1.87
N TYR A 29 -1.60 -7.60 -2.34
CA TYR A 29 -0.32 -8.31 -2.47
C TYR A 29 0.09 -8.98 -1.15
N GLY A 30 0.34 -8.20 -0.11
CA GLY A 30 0.77 -8.73 1.17
C GLY A 30 -0.28 -9.59 1.87
N THR A 31 -1.58 -9.28 1.69
CA THR A 31 -2.68 -10.02 2.32
C THR A 31 -2.98 -11.37 1.66
N ILE A 32 -2.59 -11.55 0.40
CA ILE A 32 -2.78 -12.81 -0.34
C ILE A 32 -1.47 -13.60 -0.39
N LEU A 33 -0.39 -12.96 -0.82
CA LEU A 33 0.88 -13.62 -1.08
C LEU A 33 1.55 -14.15 0.20
N THR A 34 1.56 -13.33 1.27
CA THR A 34 2.21 -13.74 2.54
C THR A 34 1.60 -15.04 3.10
N PRO A 35 0.26 -15.15 3.31
CA PRO A 35 -0.32 -16.41 3.75
C PRO A 35 -0.04 -17.59 2.83
N LEU A 36 -0.05 -17.38 1.50
CA LEU A 36 0.23 -18.46 0.56
C LEU A 36 1.66 -18.98 0.68
N LEU A 37 2.64 -18.08 0.85
CA LEU A 37 4.04 -18.47 1.05
C LEU A 37 4.26 -19.19 2.39
N LEU A 38 3.54 -18.76 3.45
CA LEU A 38 3.55 -19.45 4.74
C LEU A 38 2.95 -20.86 4.65
N LEU A 39 1.84 -21.02 3.91
CA LEU A 39 1.23 -22.33 3.66
C LEU A 39 2.13 -23.27 2.85
N LEU A 40 3.02 -22.72 2.01
CA LEU A 40 4.08 -23.48 1.33
C LEU A 40 5.23 -23.90 2.27
N GLY A 41 5.14 -23.56 3.55
CA GLY A 41 6.12 -23.97 4.58
C GLY A 41 7.33 -23.05 4.69
N LEU A 42 7.28 -21.85 4.11
CA LEU A 42 8.33 -20.84 4.30
C LEU A 42 8.16 -20.14 5.65
N ALA A 43 9.25 -19.84 6.33
CA ALA A 43 9.20 -19.18 7.64
C ALA A 43 8.80 -17.69 7.51
N PRO A 44 8.03 -17.13 8.47
CA PRO A 44 7.64 -15.71 8.46
C PRO A 44 8.82 -14.75 8.32
N LEU A 45 9.95 -15.08 8.96
CA LEU A 45 11.18 -14.27 8.92
C LEU A 45 11.87 -14.25 7.54
N GLN A 46 11.60 -15.25 6.68
CA GLN A 46 12.05 -15.26 5.29
C GLN A 46 11.07 -14.52 4.38
N VAL A 47 9.76 -14.75 4.60
CA VAL A 47 8.69 -14.24 3.75
C VAL A 47 8.51 -12.73 3.89
N VAL A 48 8.39 -12.22 5.13
CA VAL A 48 8.01 -10.82 5.35
C VAL A 48 9.00 -9.83 4.75
N PRO A 49 10.32 -9.92 5.00
CA PRO A 49 11.27 -8.97 4.40
C PRO A 49 11.35 -9.10 2.88
N ALA A 50 11.20 -10.30 2.32
CA ALA A 50 11.20 -10.52 0.86
C ALA A 50 9.96 -9.89 0.20
N VAL A 51 8.79 -10.01 0.82
CA VAL A 51 7.53 -9.37 0.39
C VAL A 51 7.64 -7.85 0.48
N LEU A 52 8.16 -7.31 1.58
CA LEU A 52 8.35 -5.86 1.73
C LEU A 52 9.31 -5.29 0.67
N PHE A 53 10.42 -5.98 0.41
CA PHE A 53 11.36 -5.58 -0.64
C PHE A 53 10.71 -5.60 -2.03
N SER A 54 10.00 -6.68 -2.38
CA SER A 54 9.32 -6.78 -3.67
C SER A 54 8.24 -5.73 -3.85
N GLN A 55 7.41 -5.45 -2.83
CA GLN A 55 6.40 -4.39 -2.85
C GLN A 55 7.01 -2.99 -2.92
N PHE A 56 8.14 -2.76 -2.26
CA PHE A 56 8.86 -1.48 -2.41
C PHE A 56 9.23 -1.23 -3.87
N LEU A 57 9.86 -2.19 -4.54
CA LEU A 57 10.26 -2.04 -5.94
C LEU A 57 9.05 -1.97 -6.88
N ALA A 58 8.06 -2.83 -6.69
CA ALA A 58 6.83 -2.82 -7.48
C ALA A 58 6.03 -1.54 -7.29
N GLY A 59 5.96 -1.02 -6.06
CA GLY A 59 5.28 0.24 -5.77
C GLY A 59 5.95 1.46 -6.41
N LEU A 60 7.29 1.48 -6.47
CA LEU A 60 8.02 2.51 -7.24
C LEU A 60 7.74 2.40 -8.75
N ALA A 61 7.87 1.19 -9.30
CA ALA A 61 7.61 0.93 -10.71
C ALA A 61 6.13 1.21 -11.06
N GLY A 62 5.20 0.77 -10.22
CA GLY A 62 3.76 1.03 -10.37
C GLY A 62 3.44 2.52 -10.32
N GLY A 63 4.00 3.24 -9.35
CA GLY A 63 3.87 4.71 -9.27
C GLY A 63 4.36 5.39 -10.55
N PHE A 64 5.51 4.97 -11.09
CA PHE A 64 6.04 5.46 -12.36
C PHE A 64 5.06 5.20 -13.53
N TRP A 65 4.55 3.96 -13.67
CA TRP A 65 3.63 3.62 -14.74
C TRP A 65 2.27 4.29 -14.61
N HIS A 66 1.73 4.42 -13.39
CA HIS A 66 0.49 5.17 -13.14
C HIS A 66 0.66 6.64 -13.53
N HIS A 67 1.80 7.25 -13.21
CA HIS A 67 2.12 8.62 -13.63
C HIS A 67 2.28 8.72 -15.16
N ARG A 68 3.06 7.82 -15.76
CA ARG A 68 3.31 7.79 -17.21
C ARG A 68 2.04 7.63 -18.04
N LEU A 69 1.09 6.83 -17.53
CA LEU A 69 -0.20 6.57 -18.17
C LEU A 69 -1.29 7.59 -17.82
N GLY A 70 -1.01 8.58 -16.97
CA GLY A 70 -1.94 9.65 -16.62
C GLY A 70 -3.03 9.26 -15.63
N ASN A 71 -2.87 8.16 -14.88
CA ASN A 71 -3.77 7.78 -13.78
C ASN A 71 -3.59 8.72 -12.57
N VAL A 72 -2.38 9.26 -12.40
CA VAL A 72 -1.97 10.20 -11.36
C VAL A 72 -1.05 11.28 -11.96
N ALA A 73 -0.97 12.43 -11.31
CA ALA A 73 -0.07 13.52 -11.69
C ALA A 73 0.91 13.81 -10.55
N PHE A 74 2.03 13.07 -10.50
CA PHE A 74 3.08 13.34 -9.52
C PHE A 74 3.99 14.46 -10.00
N ASP A 75 4.09 15.54 -9.22
CA ASP A 75 5.04 16.62 -9.42
C ASP A 75 5.84 16.86 -8.13
N PHE A 76 7.10 16.44 -8.14
CA PHE A 76 8.07 16.53 -7.04
C PHE A 76 9.24 17.44 -7.45
N ARG A 77 8.99 18.57 -8.11
CA ARG A 77 10.06 19.47 -8.54
C ARG A 77 10.65 20.23 -7.36
N ARG A 78 11.95 20.47 -7.45
CA ARG A 78 12.65 21.34 -6.51
C ARG A 78 12.04 22.76 -6.57
N ASP A 79 11.61 23.26 -5.42
CA ASP A 79 11.13 24.64 -5.34
C ASP A 79 12.32 25.60 -5.24
N THR A 80 12.62 26.26 -6.36
CA THR A 80 13.70 27.25 -6.42
C THR A 80 13.39 28.53 -5.64
N ASN A 81 12.13 28.76 -5.25
CA ASN A 81 11.67 29.96 -4.54
C ASN A 81 11.58 29.79 -3.00
N LEU A 82 12.18 28.75 -2.44
CA LEU A 82 12.19 28.48 -0.99
C LEU A 82 12.93 29.54 -0.16
N SER A 83 13.71 30.43 -0.79
CA SER A 83 14.52 31.43 -0.11
C SER A 83 13.74 32.62 0.47
N THR A 84 12.49 32.86 0.05
CA THR A 84 11.72 34.07 0.36
C THR A 84 10.61 33.89 1.39
N GLY A 85 10.51 32.72 2.05
CA GLY A 85 9.40 32.41 2.96
C GLY A 85 9.80 32.04 4.38
N HIS A 86 8.82 31.64 5.16
CA HIS A 86 8.85 31.21 6.57
C HIS A 86 10.14 30.48 7.00
N PRO A 87 10.69 30.67 8.21
CA PRO A 87 11.94 30.07 8.67
C PRO A 87 12.02 28.55 8.57
N ALA A 88 10.88 27.84 8.68
CA ALA A 88 10.82 26.40 8.46
C ALA A 88 11.15 26.01 7.00
N LYS A 89 10.81 26.84 6.01
CA LYS A 89 11.17 26.63 4.60
C LYS A 89 12.67 26.81 4.35
N LYS A 90 13.31 27.75 5.04
CA LYS A 90 14.78 27.96 4.98
C LYS A 90 15.55 26.77 5.53
N LEU A 91 15.04 26.15 6.60
CA LEU A 91 15.65 24.95 7.18
C LEU A 91 15.55 23.76 6.22
N LEU A 92 14.38 23.54 5.61
CA LEU A 92 14.14 22.50 4.60
C LEU A 92 15.00 22.69 3.34
N ALA A 93 15.21 23.94 2.92
CA ALA A 93 16.10 24.25 1.80
C ALA A 93 17.58 23.93 2.08
N ARG A 94 18.03 24.09 3.35
CA ARG A 94 19.39 23.73 3.77
C ARG A 94 19.66 22.24 3.80
N LEU A 95 18.63 21.41 4.00
CA LEU A 95 18.74 19.96 4.06
C LEU A 95 18.81 19.27 2.67
N GLY A 96 18.87 20.03 1.58
CA GLY A 96 19.17 19.61 0.19
C GLY A 96 18.30 18.48 -0.39
N ILE A 97 18.13 17.39 0.34
CA ILE A 97 17.32 16.22 -0.04
C ILE A 97 15.82 16.52 0.13
N LEU A 98 15.42 17.37 1.06
CA LEU A 98 14.05 17.78 1.35
C LEU A 98 13.56 18.98 0.51
N GLY A 99 14.37 19.46 -0.42
CA GLY A 99 14.00 20.55 -1.33
C GLY A 99 12.96 20.16 -2.40
N TYR A 100 12.63 18.87 -2.53
CA TYR A 100 11.59 18.39 -3.44
C TYR A 100 10.23 18.43 -2.74
N LEU A 101 9.57 19.58 -2.77
CA LEU A 101 8.22 19.71 -2.23
C LEU A 101 7.17 19.20 -3.23
N PRO A 102 6.14 18.46 -2.74
CA PRO A 102 5.06 18.03 -3.59
C PRO A 102 4.24 19.22 -4.07
N ARG A 103 4.19 19.45 -5.39
CA ARG A 103 3.41 20.53 -5.99
C ARG A 103 2.01 20.10 -6.35
N SER A 104 1.87 18.92 -6.98
CA SER A 104 0.56 18.38 -7.33
C SER A 104 -0.20 17.89 -6.10
N ARG A 105 -1.52 17.82 -6.24
CA ARG A 105 -2.39 17.23 -5.20
C ARG A 105 -2.02 15.79 -4.92
N ASP A 106 -1.75 15.00 -5.96
CA ASP A 106 -1.43 13.59 -5.84
C ASP A 106 -0.10 13.38 -5.12
N ALA A 107 0.92 14.19 -5.43
CA ALA A 107 2.18 14.19 -4.70
C ALA A 107 1.99 14.53 -3.21
N LYS A 108 1.14 15.52 -2.87
CA LYS A 108 0.81 15.85 -1.47
C LYS A 108 0.09 14.69 -0.76
N VAL A 109 -0.81 14.00 -1.45
CA VAL A 109 -1.50 12.82 -0.93
C VAL A 109 -0.49 11.74 -0.57
N VAL A 110 0.44 11.41 -1.47
CA VAL A 110 1.49 10.40 -1.23
C VAL A 110 2.38 10.80 -0.05
N TYR A 111 2.76 12.08 0.08
CA TYR A 111 3.56 12.55 1.22
C TYR A 111 2.81 12.38 2.55
N ILE A 112 1.52 12.74 2.58
CA ILE A 112 0.70 12.58 3.80
C ILE A 112 0.53 11.10 4.15
N LEU A 113 0.18 10.27 3.18
CA LEU A 113 -0.04 8.84 3.40
C LEU A 113 1.26 8.12 3.78
N GLY A 114 2.38 8.44 3.11
CA GLY A 114 3.70 7.92 3.45
C GLY A 114 4.17 8.36 4.84
N GLY A 115 3.99 9.64 5.18
CA GLY A 115 4.29 10.18 6.51
C GLY A 115 3.45 9.53 7.62
N CYS A 116 2.15 9.39 7.41
CA CYS A 116 1.27 8.64 8.31
C CYS A 116 1.72 7.18 8.43
N GLY A 117 2.16 6.57 7.31
CA GLY A 117 2.68 5.21 7.27
C GLY A 117 3.91 5.00 8.16
N ILE A 118 4.85 5.92 8.10
CA ILE A 118 6.06 5.91 8.95
C ILE A 118 5.67 6.02 10.43
N ILE A 119 4.84 7.01 10.78
CA ILE A 119 4.40 7.24 12.16
C ILE A 119 3.61 6.03 12.68
N GLY A 120 2.71 5.49 11.86
CA GLY A 120 1.91 4.32 12.20
C GLY A 120 2.75 3.08 12.43
N ALA A 121 3.74 2.82 11.57
CA ALA A 121 4.67 1.71 11.72
C ALA A 121 5.49 1.81 13.02
N LEU A 122 5.97 3.01 13.36
CA LEU A 122 6.69 3.25 14.61
C LEU A 122 5.77 3.10 15.84
N ALA A 123 4.58 3.71 15.83
CA ALA A 123 3.62 3.62 16.94
C ALA A 123 3.16 2.19 17.20
N ALA A 124 3.02 1.40 16.17
CA ALA A 124 2.55 0.03 16.27
C ALA A 124 3.56 -0.92 16.91
N VAL A 125 4.86 -0.71 16.69
CA VAL A 125 5.91 -1.47 17.37
C VAL A 125 5.77 -1.37 18.89
N PHE A 126 5.33 -0.21 19.40
CA PHE A 126 5.12 0.01 20.83
C PHE A 126 3.75 -0.48 21.35
N LEU A 127 2.72 -0.54 20.49
CA LEU A 127 1.36 -0.88 20.90
C LEU A 127 0.96 -2.34 20.58
N ALA A 128 1.58 -2.98 19.58
CA ALA A 128 1.22 -4.33 19.10
C ALA A 128 1.47 -5.45 20.12
N VAL A 129 2.24 -5.19 21.18
CA VAL A 129 2.65 -6.20 22.17
C VAL A 129 1.49 -6.67 23.06
N SER A 130 0.33 -5.99 23.06
CA SER A 130 -0.69 -6.17 24.09
C SER A 130 -2.06 -6.67 23.58
N ILE A 131 -2.31 -6.76 22.27
CA ILE A 131 -3.64 -7.09 21.73
C ILE A 131 -3.62 -8.49 21.10
N PRO A 132 -4.51 -9.44 21.52
CA PRO A 132 -4.60 -10.76 20.89
C PRO A 132 -4.86 -10.67 19.38
N GLU A 133 -4.15 -11.48 18.58
CA GLU A 133 -4.23 -11.49 17.11
C GLU A 133 -5.68 -11.63 16.60
N ARG A 134 -6.47 -12.49 17.23
CA ARG A 134 -7.89 -12.71 16.91
C ARG A 134 -8.73 -11.44 17.04
N VAL A 135 -8.47 -10.62 18.05
CA VAL A 135 -9.17 -9.33 18.26
C VAL A 135 -8.77 -8.33 17.19
N GLN A 136 -7.49 -8.30 16.82
CA GLN A 136 -6.98 -7.42 15.75
C GLN A 136 -7.59 -7.79 14.40
N GLU A 137 -7.60 -9.09 14.04
CA GLU A 137 -8.18 -9.57 12.79
C GLU A 137 -9.69 -9.29 12.72
N GLY A 138 -10.42 -9.53 13.82
CA GLY A 138 -11.85 -9.24 13.93
C GLY A 138 -12.16 -7.75 13.73
N TYR A 139 -11.40 -6.88 14.37
CA TYR A 139 -11.50 -5.43 14.22
C TYR A 139 -11.26 -5.00 12.76
N ILE A 140 -10.17 -5.49 12.15
CA ILE A 140 -9.82 -5.14 10.75
C ILE A 140 -10.87 -5.65 9.78
N GLY A 141 -11.30 -6.91 9.91
CA GLY A 141 -12.33 -7.49 9.06
C GLY A 141 -13.64 -6.71 9.13
N GLY A 142 -14.11 -6.40 10.36
CA GLY A 142 -15.31 -5.59 10.56
C GLY A 142 -15.22 -4.19 9.96
N MET A 143 -14.08 -3.53 10.13
CA MET A 143 -13.82 -2.21 9.56
C MET A 143 -13.78 -2.24 8.03
N LEU A 144 -13.14 -3.24 7.41
CA LEU A 144 -13.11 -3.39 5.95
C LEU A 144 -14.52 -3.61 5.39
N VAL A 145 -15.33 -4.44 6.03
CA VAL A 145 -16.74 -4.64 5.63
C VAL A 145 -17.51 -3.32 5.71
N ALA A 146 -17.42 -2.59 6.82
CA ALA A 146 -18.08 -1.29 6.96
C ALA A 146 -17.63 -0.28 5.89
N LEU A 147 -16.33 -0.18 5.63
CA LEU A 147 -15.78 0.71 4.61
C LEU A 147 -16.18 0.29 3.20
N GLY A 148 -16.17 -1.00 2.88
CA GLY A 148 -16.63 -1.51 1.59
C GLY A 148 -18.09 -1.17 1.32
N PHE A 149 -18.97 -1.35 2.29
CA PHE A 149 -20.38 -0.91 2.21
C PHE A 149 -20.49 0.60 2.00
N LEU A 150 -19.73 1.40 2.74
CA LEU A 150 -19.77 2.87 2.62
C LEU A 150 -19.30 3.33 1.24
N VAL A 151 -18.22 2.73 0.70
CA VAL A 151 -17.76 3.01 -0.67
C VAL A 151 -18.81 2.61 -1.69
N LEU A 152 -19.47 1.46 -1.52
CA LEU A 152 -20.52 0.98 -2.41
C LEU A 152 -21.76 1.89 -2.37
N ALA A 153 -22.20 2.27 -1.19
CA ALA A 153 -23.34 3.18 -0.99
C ALA A 153 -23.09 4.57 -1.58
N THR A 154 -21.85 5.05 -1.51
CA THR A 154 -21.45 6.36 -2.05
C THR A 154 -20.97 6.33 -3.50
N ARG A 155 -20.97 5.15 -4.16
CA ARG A 155 -20.40 4.97 -5.52
C ARG A 155 -20.93 5.89 -6.60
N ARG A 156 -22.19 6.34 -6.47
CA ARG A 156 -22.86 7.25 -7.40
C ARG A 156 -22.76 8.72 -6.99
N ARG A 157 -22.28 9.01 -5.78
CA ARG A 157 -22.15 10.38 -5.28
C ARG A 157 -20.79 10.96 -5.67
N LYS A 158 -20.78 12.21 -6.13
CA LYS A 158 -19.58 13.01 -6.29
C LYS A 158 -19.21 13.59 -4.92
N LEU A 159 -18.24 12.98 -4.24
CA LEU A 159 -17.74 13.50 -2.97
C LEU A 159 -16.74 14.63 -3.24
N SER A 160 -16.86 15.72 -2.51
CA SER A 160 -15.86 16.79 -2.54
C SER A 160 -14.56 16.33 -1.88
N PHE A 161 -13.42 16.75 -2.42
CA PHE A 161 -12.12 16.41 -1.84
C PHE A 161 -11.97 17.04 -0.44
N SER A 162 -11.43 16.27 0.51
CA SER A 162 -11.22 16.70 1.89
C SER A 162 -9.89 16.18 2.46
N TRP A 163 -9.03 17.10 2.82
CA TRP A 163 -7.73 16.79 3.46
C TRP A 163 -7.91 16.14 4.84
N SER A 164 -8.89 16.61 5.63
CA SER A 164 -9.14 16.05 6.97
C SER A 164 -9.56 14.59 6.90
N ARG A 165 -10.42 14.24 5.96
CA ARG A 165 -10.81 12.83 5.74
C ARG A 165 -9.64 11.98 5.28
N LEU A 166 -8.82 12.52 4.35
CA LEU A 166 -7.64 11.83 3.87
C LEU A 166 -6.65 11.55 5.01
N PHE A 167 -6.36 12.55 5.84
CA PHE A 167 -5.47 12.41 6.98
C PHE A 167 -6.00 11.39 7.99
N PHE A 168 -7.30 11.45 8.32
CA PHE A 168 -7.94 10.50 9.23
C PHE A 168 -7.79 9.05 8.75
N PHE A 169 -8.14 8.78 7.49
CA PHE A 169 -8.00 7.43 6.92
C PHE A 169 -6.53 7.03 6.72
N GLY A 170 -5.66 7.95 6.39
CA GLY A 170 -4.22 7.70 6.29
C GLY A 170 -3.62 7.29 7.64
N PHE A 171 -3.96 8.03 8.71
CA PHE A 171 -3.53 7.68 10.07
C PHE A 171 -4.12 6.34 10.53
N LEU A 172 -5.42 6.10 10.31
CA LEU A 172 -6.09 4.86 10.65
C LEU A 172 -5.45 3.66 9.92
N SER A 173 -5.14 3.82 8.63
CA SER A 173 -4.47 2.77 7.84
C SER A 173 -3.06 2.47 8.34
N ALA A 174 -2.33 3.51 8.69
CA ALA A 174 -0.98 3.41 9.22
C ALA A 174 -0.96 2.70 10.58
N PHE A 175 -1.88 3.07 11.45
CA PHE A 175 -2.07 2.44 12.76
C PHE A 175 -2.40 0.94 12.60
N ASN A 176 -3.33 0.60 11.70
CA ASN A 176 -3.68 -0.80 11.45
C ASN A 176 -2.54 -1.61 10.83
N LYS A 177 -1.81 -1.05 9.87
CA LYS A 177 -0.64 -1.75 9.30
C LYS A 177 0.39 -2.06 10.37
N GLY A 178 0.55 -1.14 11.28
CA GLY A 178 1.45 -1.33 12.38
C GLY A 178 0.99 -2.36 13.40
N LEU A 179 -0.32 -2.47 13.66
CA LEU A 179 -0.87 -3.48 14.58
C LEU A 179 -0.86 -4.89 13.97
N SER A 180 -1.13 -5.04 12.67
CA SER A 180 -1.42 -6.33 12.05
C SER A 180 -0.44 -6.74 10.95
N GLY A 181 0.48 -5.87 10.57
CA GLY A 181 1.36 -6.08 9.41
C GLY A 181 0.66 -6.02 8.04
N GLY A 182 -0.69 -5.95 8.01
CA GLY A 182 -1.50 -5.97 6.79
C GLY A 182 -2.57 -4.87 6.73
N GLY A 183 -3.47 -4.94 5.71
CA GLY A 183 -4.66 -4.10 5.62
C GLY A 183 -4.43 -2.63 5.23
N TYR A 184 -3.22 -2.21 4.90
CA TYR A 184 -2.91 -0.83 4.50
C TYR A 184 -3.64 -0.44 3.22
N GLY A 185 -3.44 -1.20 2.15
CA GLY A 185 -3.99 -0.92 0.83
C GLY A 185 -5.50 -0.70 0.83
N PRO A 186 -6.32 -1.65 1.34
CA PRO A 186 -7.77 -1.52 1.38
C PRO A 186 -8.25 -0.27 2.13
N LEU A 187 -7.61 0.07 3.25
CA LEU A 187 -7.98 1.24 4.06
C LEU A 187 -7.59 2.55 3.40
N VAL A 188 -6.39 2.61 2.83
CA VAL A 188 -5.92 3.81 2.11
C VAL A 188 -6.75 4.03 0.86
N ALA A 189 -7.03 2.98 0.06
CA ALA A 189 -7.84 3.11 -1.15
C ALA A 189 -9.27 3.55 -0.82
N SER A 190 -9.95 2.88 0.13
CA SER A 190 -11.29 3.28 0.56
C SER A 190 -11.31 4.68 1.16
N GLY A 191 -10.35 5.02 2.01
CA GLY A 191 -10.20 6.33 2.62
C GLY A 191 -10.04 7.45 1.58
N GLN A 192 -9.25 7.23 0.54
CA GLN A 192 -9.10 8.18 -0.57
C GLN A 192 -10.41 8.34 -1.35
N LEU A 193 -11.12 7.25 -1.66
CA LEU A 193 -12.41 7.31 -2.34
C LEU A 193 -13.45 8.08 -1.52
N LEU A 194 -13.50 7.85 -0.21
CA LEU A 194 -14.38 8.56 0.71
C LEU A 194 -13.96 10.02 0.94
N SER A 195 -12.67 10.30 0.73
CA SER A 195 -12.14 11.67 0.75
C SER A 195 -12.36 12.43 -0.56
N GLY A 196 -13.03 11.83 -1.55
CA GLY A 196 -13.34 12.47 -2.83
C GLY A 196 -12.24 12.38 -3.88
N THR A 197 -11.27 11.46 -3.72
CA THR A 197 -10.28 11.14 -4.76
C THR A 197 -10.92 10.22 -5.80
N GLY A 198 -10.59 10.42 -7.09
CA GLY A 198 -11.01 9.51 -8.15
C GLY A 198 -10.40 8.12 -8.01
N SER A 199 -11.06 7.08 -8.52
CA SER A 199 -10.63 5.69 -8.31
C SER A 199 -9.26 5.39 -8.93
N GLN A 200 -8.99 5.89 -10.14
CA GLN A 200 -7.70 5.71 -10.80
C GLN A 200 -6.56 6.39 -10.00
N THR A 201 -6.82 7.61 -9.56
CA THR A 201 -5.88 8.39 -8.74
C THR A 201 -5.68 7.76 -7.36
N ALA A 202 -6.74 7.22 -6.75
CA ALA A 202 -6.65 6.55 -5.46
C ALA A 202 -5.74 5.31 -5.54
N VAL A 203 -5.89 4.49 -6.58
CA VAL A 203 -5.01 3.32 -6.81
C VAL A 203 -3.56 3.75 -6.97
N GLY A 204 -3.26 4.68 -7.90
CA GLY A 204 -1.88 5.10 -8.13
C GLY A 204 -1.21 5.77 -6.92
N ASN A 205 -1.96 6.58 -6.16
CA ASN A 205 -1.47 7.17 -4.91
C ASN A 205 -1.20 6.10 -3.85
N THR A 206 -2.09 5.10 -3.71
CA THR A 206 -1.89 3.98 -2.77
C THR A 206 -0.64 3.21 -3.13
N THR A 207 -0.47 2.84 -4.40
CA THR A 207 0.70 2.09 -4.88
C THR A 207 2.02 2.79 -4.52
N LEU A 208 2.15 4.09 -4.78
CA LEU A 208 3.38 4.81 -4.46
C LEU A 208 3.55 5.07 -2.96
N SER A 209 2.47 5.38 -2.22
CA SER A 209 2.57 5.58 -0.77
C SER A 209 2.92 4.28 -0.03
N GLU A 210 2.44 3.15 -0.51
CA GLU A 210 2.77 1.83 0.04
C GLU A 210 4.24 1.47 -0.16
N ALA A 211 4.85 1.86 -1.29
CA ALA A 211 6.29 1.70 -1.50
C ALA A 211 7.11 2.35 -0.39
N VAL A 212 6.75 3.58 0.03
CA VAL A 212 7.44 4.27 1.13
C VAL A 212 7.33 3.49 2.43
N VAL A 213 6.15 2.97 2.75
CA VAL A 213 5.92 2.19 3.97
C VAL A 213 6.67 0.86 3.92
N CYS A 214 6.67 0.20 2.76
CA CYS A 214 7.40 -1.07 2.56
C CYS A 214 8.91 -0.88 2.67
N LEU A 215 9.45 0.24 2.17
CA LEU A 215 10.87 0.57 2.35
C LEU A 215 11.23 0.69 3.83
N VAL A 216 10.43 1.44 4.62
CA VAL A 216 10.67 1.61 6.05
C VAL A 216 10.60 0.28 6.79
N GLY A 217 9.58 -0.55 6.50
CA GLY A 217 9.45 -1.89 7.05
C GLY A 217 10.62 -2.80 6.68
N PHE A 218 11.06 -2.79 5.43
CA PHE A 218 12.19 -3.55 4.95
C PHE A 218 13.50 -3.14 5.66
N LEU A 219 13.77 -1.83 5.78
CA LEU A 219 14.95 -1.33 6.48
C LEU A 219 14.93 -1.67 7.97
N ALA A 220 13.75 -1.62 8.61
CA ALA A 220 13.60 -2.05 10.00
C ALA A 220 13.89 -3.54 10.19
N TYR A 221 13.47 -4.40 9.25
CA TYR A 221 13.83 -5.83 9.26
C TYR A 221 15.32 -6.06 9.06
N LEU A 222 15.96 -5.36 8.13
CA LEU A 222 17.40 -5.42 7.94
C LEU A 222 18.17 -5.04 9.22
N ALA A 223 17.76 -3.97 9.87
CA ALA A 223 18.40 -3.47 11.08
C ALA A 223 18.23 -4.42 12.29
N THR A 224 17.10 -5.12 12.39
CA THR A 224 16.78 -5.95 13.56
C THR A 224 17.11 -7.42 13.39
N ARG A 225 17.09 -7.95 12.16
CA ARG A 225 17.25 -9.38 11.86
C ARG A 225 18.44 -9.70 10.96
N GLY A 226 19.11 -8.71 10.39
CA GLY A 226 20.41 -8.82 9.74
C GLY A 226 20.46 -9.50 8.39
N GLY A 227 19.33 -9.93 7.78
CA GLY A 227 19.38 -10.63 6.50
C GLY A 227 18.08 -10.75 5.76
N VAL A 228 18.17 -10.97 4.45
CA VAL A 228 17.05 -11.23 3.54
C VAL A 228 17.39 -12.48 2.74
N ASP A 229 16.43 -13.36 2.57
CA ASP A 229 16.56 -14.47 1.64
C ASP A 229 16.41 -13.97 0.19
N TRP A 230 17.54 -13.69 -0.45
CA TRP A 230 17.57 -13.19 -1.82
C TRP A 230 17.06 -14.20 -2.85
N ARG A 231 17.12 -15.50 -2.55
CA ARG A 231 16.55 -16.55 -3.42
C ARG A 231 15.01 -16.44 -3.49
N LEU A 232 14.40 -15.91 -2.44
CA LEU A 232 12.96 -15.61 -2.40
C LEU A 232 12.66 -14.18 -2.86
N ALA A 233 13.42 -13.20 -2.39
CA ALA A 233 13.14 -11.78 -2.62
C ALA A 233 13.27 -11.38 -4.10
N LEU A 234 14.26 -11.90 -4.83
CA LEU A 234 14.47 -11.54 -6.23
C LEU A 234 13.36 -12.04 -7.16
N PRO A 235 12.93 -13.32 -7.13
CA PRO A 235 11.81 -13.78 -7.94
C PRO A 235 10.51 -13.04 -7.63
N LEU A 236 10.24 -12.76 -6.35
CA LEU A 236 9.10 -11.95 -5.95
C LEU A 236 9.17 -10.54 -6.56
N ALA A 237 10.33 -9.88 -6.47
CA ALA A 237 10.53 -8.54 -7.00
C ALA A 237 10.40 -8.50 -8.54
N VAL A 238 10.99 -9.46 -9.24
CA VAL A 238 10.90 -9.54 -10.71
C VAL A 238 9.45 -9.75 -11.14
N GLY A 239 8.75 -10.73 -10.55
CA GLY A 239 7.34 -10.99 -10.86
C GLY A 239 6.45 -9.77 -10.57
N ALA A 240 6.61 -9.17 -9.39
CA ALA A 240 5.84 -8.01 -8.98
C ALA A 240 6.09 -6.80 -9.90
N VAL A 241 7.35 -6.42 -10.14
CA VAL A 241 7.68 -5.29 -11.02
C VAL A 241 7.18 -5.50 -12.45
N ALA A 242 7.30 -6.73 -12.98
CA ALA A 242 6.85 -7.06 -14.33
C ALA A 242 5.34 -6.88 -14.53
N SER A 243 4.53 -7.00 -13.47
CA SER A 243 3.07 -6.81 -13.52
C SER A 243 2.63 -5.36 -13.61
N THR A 244 3.46 -4.42 -13.12
CA THR A 244 3.06 -3.02 -12.91
C THR A 244 2.65 -2.25 -14.17
N PRO A 245 3.29 -2.40 -15.35
CA PRO A 245 2.82 -1.71 -16.55
C PRO A 245 1.44 -2.20 -16.99
N LEU A 246 1.17 -3.51 -16.85
CA LEU A 246 -0.11 -4.11 -17.23
C LEU A 246 -1.23 -3.65 -16.28
N SER A 247 -0.98 -3.62 -14.98
CA SER A 247 -1.95 -3.14 -13.98
C SER A 247 -2.29 -1.66 -14.19
N ALA A 248 -1.29 -0.80 -14.38
CA ALA A 248 -1.49 0.62 -14.60
C ALA A 248 -2.27 0.89 -15.92
N TYR A 249 -2.03 0.10 -16.96
CA TYR A 249 -2.79 0.14 -18.21
C TYR A 249 -4.25 -0.29 -17.98
N THR A 250 -4.48 -1.35 -17.22
CA THR A 250 -5.82 -1.84 -16.87
C THR A 250 -6.60 -0.77 -16.12
N VAL A 251 -5.98 -0.13 -15.12
CA VAL A 251 -6.59 0.97 -14.35
C VAL A 251 -6.99 2.13 -15.28
N ARG A 252 -6.14 2.50 -16.23
CA ARG A 252 -6.44 3.55 -17.20
C ARG A 252 -7.64 3.19 -18.09
N ARG A 253 -7.78 1.93 -18.48
CA ARG A 253 -8.86 1.44 -19.37
C ARG A 253 -10.19 1.25 -18.63
N LEU A 254 -10.14 0.98 -17.34
CA LEU A 254 -11.34 0.86 -16.52
C LEU A 254 -11.96 2.24 -16.30
N GLY A 255 -13.23 2.39 -16.63
CA GLY A 255 -13.98 3.61 -16.32
C GLY A 255 -14.15 3.77 -14.80
N GLU A 256 -14.16 5.02 -14.32
CA GLU A 256 -14.26 5.41 -12.90
C GLU A 256 -15.32 4.61 -12.11
N ARG A 257 -16.53 4.46 -12.68
CA ARG A 257 -17.63 3.75 -12.02
C ARG A 257 -17.38 2.25 -11.86
N LYS A 258 -16.77 1.61 -12.88
CA LYS A 258 -16.44 0.17 -12.83
C LYS A 258 -15.34 -0.07 -11.84
N LEU A 259 -14.27 0.71 -11.90
CA LEU A 259 -13.14 0.60 -10.98
C LEU A 259 -13.59 0.81 -9.54
N ARG A 260 -14.40 1.82 -9.25
CA ARG A 260 -14.94 2.08 -7.91
C ARG A 260 -15.81 0.93 -7.40
N ALA A 261 -16.60 0.29 -8.27
CA ALA A 261 -17.39 -0.87 -7.89
C ALA A 261 -16.51 -2.09 -7.60
N LEU A 262 -15.50 -2.36 -8.43
CA LEU A 262 -14.53 -3.44 -8.21
C LEU A 262 -13.76 -3.24 -6.91
N LEU A 263 -13.31 -2.02 -6.63
CA LEU A 263 -12.66 -1.67 -5.36
C LEU A 263 -13.58 -1.97 -4.17
N ALA A 264 -14.83 -1.53 -4.22
CA ALA A 264 -15.79 -1.78 -3.13
C ALA A 264 -16.02 -3.28 -2.90
N ILE A 265 -16.18 -4.07 -3.98
CA ILE A 265 -16.37 -5.52 -3.90
C ILE A 265 -15.12 -6.19 -3.33
N ALA A 266 -13.93 -5.81 -3.79
CA ALA A 266 -12.67 -6.37 -3.30
C ALA A 266 -12.46 -6.07 -1.79
N ILE A 267 -12.77 -4.84 -1.33
CA ILE A 267 -12.71 -4.48 0.08
C ILE A 267 -13.69 -5.32 0.91
N LEU A 268 -14.93 -5.49 0.43
CA LEU A 268 -15.93 -6.33 1.09
C LEU A 268 -15.49 -7.79 1.16
N ALA A 269 -14.97 -8.33 0.06
CA ALA A 269 -14.49 -9.70 0.00
C ALA A 269 -13.32 -9.93 0.97
N LEU A 270 -12.34 -9.03 1.00
CA LEU A 270 -11.22 -9.12 1.96
C LEU A 270 -11.71 -9.03 3.40
N GLY A 271 -12.64 -8.13 3.71
CA GLY A 271 -13.23 -8.02 5.03
C GLY A 271 -13.99 -9.30 5.43
N ALA A 272 -14.78 -9.88 4.53
CA ALA A 272 -15.53 -11.11 4.77
C ALA A 272 -14.58 -12.31 5.00
N VAL A 273 -13.53 -12.45 4.19
CA VAL A 273 -12.51 -13.50 4.34
C VAL A 273 -11.79 -13.37 5.68
N THR A 274 -11.43 -12.14 6.07
CA THR A 274 -10.78 -11.88 7.37
C THR A 274 -11.70 -12.27 8.54
N LEU A 275 -12.99 -11.91 8.49
CA LEU A 275 -13.96 -12.27 9.53
C LEU A 275 -14.23 -13.78 9.56
N ALA A 276 -14.32 -14.44 8.40
CA ALA A 276 -14.49 -15.88 8.32
C ALA A 276 -13.29 -16.62 8.94
N LYS A 277 -12.06 -16.16 8.69
CA LYS A 277 -10.85 -16.70 9.34
C LYS A 277 -10.96 -16.62 10.87
N VAL A 278 -11.36 -15.45 11.40
CA VAL A 278 -11.52 -15.23 12.84
C VAL A 278 -12.62 -16.12 13.44
N ALA A 279 -13.70 -16.38 12.72
CA ALA A 279 -14.80 -17.22 13.19
C ALA A 279 -14.44 -18.72 13.21
N LEU A 280 -13.49 -19.14 12.36
CA LEU A 280 -13.05 -20.53 12.23
C LEU A 280 -11.80 -20.87 13.08
N SER A 281 -11.10 -19.86 13.57
CA SER A 281 -9.97 -19.99 14.50
C SER A 281 -10.42 -19.95 15.97
#